data_040c812507607d45898b2b8fcce7ebd7
#
_entry.id   040c812507607d45898b2b8fcce7ebd7
#
_cell.length_a   1.000
_cell.length_b   1.000
_cell.length_c   1.000
_cell.angle_alpha   90.00
_cell.angle_beta   90.00
_cell.angle_gamma   90.00
#
_symmetry.space_group_name_H-M   'P 1'
#
loop_
_entity.id
_entity.type
_entity.pdbx_description
1 polymer ?
#
loop_
_entity_poly.entity_id
_entity_poly.type
_entity_poly.pdbx_seq_one_letter_code
_entity_poly.pdbx_strand_id
1 'polypeptide(L)'
;FRGNDGGSDITALTLDMSAAGAATFNDSVTADFLIVGGTAKVSTGQTNMFQAGEGGNFFHIQRNEVQDVLEVNTKANTATGRSHFVFNNSNGSVGTIQTANSATSYNTSSDYRLKENVDYDWDATTRLKQLKPARFNFIVDADTTVDGFLAHEAQAIVPECVTGAKDEVKVWQNGEELPDGVSVGDNKLDTDGNTIPKMQGIDQSKLVPLLVKTIQELEARITALEG
;
A
#
# COMPACT_ATOMS: atom_id res chain seq x y z
N PHE A 1 -9.18 -37.54 -9.65
CA PHE A 1 -10.64 -37.60 -9.70
C PHE A 1 -11.15 -36.96 -10.98
N ARG A 2 -12.04 -37.65 -11.67
CA ARG A 2 -12.66 -37.17 -12.90
C ARG A 2 -14.16 -37.05 -12.72
N GLY A 3 -14.75 -36.12 -13.40
CA GLY A 3 -16.19 -35.92 -13.51
C GLY A 3 -16.58 -35.63 -14.95
N ASN A 4 -17.86 -35.48 -15.19
CA ASN A 4 -18.41 -35.10 -16.50
C ASN A 4 -19.11 -33.75 -16.37
N ASP A 5 -18.79 -32.83 -17.28
CA ASP A 5 -19.40 -31.52 -17.35
C ASP A 5 -19.96 -31.34 -18.77
N GLY A 6 -21.27 -31.34 -18.85
CA GLY A 6 -21.98 -31.15 -20.13
C GLY A 6 -21.67 -32.17 -21.24
N GLY A 7 -21.26 -33.40 -20.88
CA GLY A 7 -20.89 -34.46 -21.81
C GLY A 7 -19.41 -34.58 -22.09
N SER A 8 -18.58 -33.75 -21.48
CA SER A 8 -17.13 -33.81 -21.57
C SER A 8 -16.50 -34.29 -20.25
N ASP A 9 -15.57 -35.21 -20.34
CA ASP A 9 -14.82 -35.65 -19.16
C ASP A 9 -13.83 -34.56 -18.72
N ILE A 10 -13.89 -34.18 -17.45
CA ILE A 10 -12.94 -33.26 -16.82
C ILE A 10 -12.15 -33.96 -15.72
N THR A 11 -10.90 -33.53 -15.53
CA THR A 11 -10.11 -33.93 -14.37
C THR A 11 -10.20 -32.82 -13.31
N ALA A 12 -11.05 -33.01 -12.31
CA ALA A 12 -11.30 -32.02 -11.26
C ALA A 12 -10.16 -31.94 -10.23
N LEU A 13 -9.49 -33.06 -9.95
CA LEU A 13 -8.37 -33.16 -9.03
C LEU A 13 -7.34 -34.17 -9.53
N THR A 14 -6.10 -33.74 -9.61
CA THR A 14 -4.94 -34.60 -9.84
C THR A 14 -4.12 -34.68 -8.55
N LEU A 15 -3.76 -35.89 -8.13
CA LEU A 15 -2.79 -36.14 -7.08
C LEU A 15 -1.55 -36.76 -7.74
N ASP A 16 -0.46 -36.06 -7.70
CA ASP A 16 0.83 -36.51 -8.27
C ASP A 16 1.73 -37.01 -7.14
N MET A 17 1.78 -38.32 -6.99
CA MET A 17 2.59 -38.96 -5.96
C MET A 17 4.08 -38.93 -6.28
N SER A 18 4.46 -38.77 -7.57
CA SER A 18 5.86 -38.60 -7.99
C SER A 18 6.40 -37.20 -7.61
N ALA A 19 5.52 -36.21 -7.49
CA ALA A 19 5.82 -34.85 -7.03
C ALA A 19 5.54 -34.64 -5.53
N ALA A 20 5.87 -35.64 -4.70
CA ALA A 20 5.70 -35.61 -3.25
C ALA A 20 4.24 -35.36 -2.78
N GLY A 21 3.27 -35.85 -3.56
CA GLY A 21 1.86 -35.74 -3.23
C GLY A 21 1.21 -34.39 -3.59
N ALA A 22 1.73 -33.73 -4.61
CA ALA A 22 1.12 -32.49 -5.11
C ALA A 22 -0.35 -32.70 -5.53
N ALA A 23 -1.23 -31.80 -5.12
CA ALA A 23 -2.62 -31.78 -5.51
C ALA A 23 -2.88 -30.57 -6.43
N THR A 24 -3.45 -30.84 -7.62
CA THR A 24 -3.86 -29.80 -8.57
C THR A 24 -5.36 -29.85 -8.74
N PHE A 25 -6.04 -28.76 -8.45
CA PHE A 25 -7.46 -28.56 -8.72
C PHE A 25 -7.64 -27.86 -10.07
N ASN A 26 -8.61 -28.29 -10.86
CA ASN A 26 -8.86 -27.72 -12.19
C ASN A 26 -9.53 -26.35 -12.13
N ASP A 27 -10.15 -26.01 -11.01
CA ASP A 27 -10.84 -24.76 -10.75
C ASP A 27 -10.55 -24.30 -9.30
N SER A 28 -11.50 -23.76 -8.61
CA SER A 28 -11.40 -23.26 -7.24
C SER A 28 -11.54 -24.35 -6.17
N VAL A 29 -11.02 -24.05 -4.98
CA VAL A 29 -11.33 -24.79 -3.76
C VAL A 29 -12.24 -23.94 -2.90
N THR A 30 -13.49 -24.43 -2.69
CA THR A 30 -14.41 -23.84 -1.71
C THR A 30 -14.39 -24.73 -0.45
N ALA A 31 -14.05 -24.18 0.68
CA ALA A 31 -14.01 -24.87 1.96
C ALA A 31 -14.46 -23.94 3.07
N ASP A 32 -15.19 -24.46 4.06
CA ASP A 32 -15.52 -23.70 5.28
C ASP A 32 -14.25 -23.36 6.08
N PHE A 33 -13.23 -24.20 5.95
CA PHE A 33 -11.94 -24.03 6.58
C PHE A 33 -10.82 -24.63 5.74
N LEU A 34 -9.82 -23.83 5.37
CA LEU A 34 -8.62 -24.26 4.64
C LEU A 34 -7.37 -24.00 5.48
N ILE A 35 -6.66 -25.07 5.87
CA ILE A 35 -5.33 -24.96 6.48
C ILE A 35 -4.29 -25.14 5.37
N VAL A 36 -3.51 -24.09 5.11
CA VAL A 36 -2.35 -24.16 4.23
C VAL A 36 -1.08 -24.14 5.09
N GLY A 37 -0.37 -25.26 5.10
CA GLY A 37 0.78 -25.47 5.99
C GLY A 37 0.40 -26.29 7.22
N GLY A 38 1.13 -27.37 7.46
CA GLY A 38 0.80 -28.34 8.52
C GLY A 38 0.89 -27.77 9.92
N THR A 39 0.27 -28.48 10.88
CA THR A 39 0.36 -28.23 12.33
C THR A 39 1.76 -28.45 12.89
N ALA A 40 2.65 -29.06 12.11
CA ALA A 40 4.02 -29.34 12.47
C ALA A 40 4.96 -28.46 11.66
N LYS A 41 5.53 -27.50 12.35
CA LYS A 41 6.77 -26.79 11.99
C LYS A 41 6.88 -26.35 10.53
N VAL A 42 6.70 -25.09 10.32
CA VAL A 42 7.51 -24.40 9.29
C VAL A 42 8.96 -24.65 9.68
N SER A 43 9.60 -25.65 9.11
CA SER A 43 11.03 -25.83 9.26
C SER A 43 11.71 -24.60 8.63
N THR A 44 12.86 -24.23 9.17
CA THR A 44 13.69 -23.17 8.58
C THR A 44 13.83 -23.41 7.09
N GLY A 45 13.19 -22.56 6.26
CA GLY A 45 13.27 -22.62 4.80
C GLY A 45 11.99 -22.99 4.04
N GLN A 46 10.86 -23.27 4.72
CA GLN A 46 9.59 -23.47 4.00
C GLN A 46 8.84 -22.14 3.82
N THR A 47 8.52 -21.86 2.57
CA THR A 47 7.75 -20.71 2.17
C THR A 47 6.37 -21.15 1.71
N ASN A 48 5.33 -20.76 2.42
CA ASN A 48 3.98 -20.79 1.87
C ASN A 48 3.86 -19.60 0.92
N MET A 49 3.81 -19.85 -0.37
CA MET A 49 3.75 -18.83 -1.37
C MET A 49 2.36 -18.78 -1.97
N PHE A 50 1.66 -17.67 -1.77
CA PHE A 50 0.51 -17.31 -2.56
C PHE A 50 1.03 -16.49 -3.74
N GLN A 51 1.17 -17.12 -4.89
CA GLN A 51 1.55 -16.43 -6.12
C GLN A 51 0.31 -16.21 -6.96
N ALA A 52 0.06 -14.95 -7.28
CA ALA A 52 -0.96 -14.58 -8.23
C ALA A 52 -0.37 -14.55 -9.64
N GLY A 53 -1.19 -14.92 -10.63
CA GLY A 53 -0.88 -14.74 -12.03
C GLY A 53 -0.87 -13.27 -12.46
N GLU A 54 -0.55 -13.01 -13.70
CA GLU A 54 -0.59 -11.65 -14.27
C GLU A 54 -2.05 -11.14 -14.31
N GLY A 55 -2.26 -9.92 -13.86
CA GLY A 55 -3.47 -9.15 -14.09
C GLY A 55 -4.57 -9.16 -13.02
N GLY A 56 -4.31 -8.76 -11.77
CA GLY A 56 -5.40 -8.55 -10.81
C GLY A 56 -4.97 -8.41 -9.35
N ASN A 57 -5.92 -8.22 -8.45
CA ASN A 57 -5.72 -8.16 -7.00
C ASN A 57 -5.69 -9.58 -6.42
N PHE A 58 -4.74 -9.88 -5.55
CA PHE A 58 -4.33 -11.26 -5.30
C PHE A 58 -4.55 -11.74 -3.89
N PHE A 59 -4.74 -10.86 -2.95
CA PHE A 59 -4.96 -11.22 -1.57
C PHE A 59 -6.04 -10.32 -0.99
N HIS A 60 -7.26 -10.84 -0.95
CA HIS A 60 -8.41 -10.13 -0.40
C HIS A 60 -8.84 -10.82 0.88
N ILE A 61 -8.82 -10.08 2.00
CA ILE A 61 -9.39 -10.49 3.28
C ILE A 61 -10.54 -9.55 3.57
N GLN A 62 -11.73 -10.09 3.73
CA GLN A 62 -12.92 -9.35 4.09
C GLN A 62 -13.54 -9.95 5.36
N ARG A 63 -13.95 -9.07 6.27
CA ARG A 63 -14.71 -9.43 7.46
C ARG A 63 -15.90 -8.50 7.60
N ASN A 64 -17.05 -9.04 7.97
CA ASN A 64 -18.30 -8.29 8.11
C ASN A 64 -18.58 -7.87 9.56
N GLU A 65 -17.62 -8.07 10.46
CA GLU A 65 -17.75 -7.80 11.89
C GLU A 65 -16.73 -6.76 12.37
N VAL A 66 -17.02 -6.11 13.50
CA VAL A 66 -16.17 -5.06 14.10
C VAL A 66 -15.00 -5.71 14.87
N GLN A 67 -14.09 -6.34 14.18
CA GLN A 67 -12.87 -6.97 14.73
C GLN A 67 -11.71 -6.85 13.73
N ASP A 68 -10.49 -7.14 14.20
CA ASP A 68 -9.30 -7.12 13.35
C ASP A 68 -9.43 -8.10 12.17
N VAL A 69 -9.08 -7.62 10.98
CA VAL A 69 -9.14 -8.40 9.74
C VAL A 69 -7.89 -9.24 9.54
N LEU A 70 -6.74 -8.72 9.93
CA LEU A 70 -5.44 -9.36 9.76
C LEU A 70 -4.57 -9.14 11.00
N GLU A 71 -4.18 -10.22 11.67
CA GLU A 71 -3.14 -10.21 12.67
C GLU A 71 -1.85 -10.80 12.08
N VAL A 72 -0.76 -10.01 12.11
CA VAL A 72 0.58 -10.46 11.71
C VAL A 72 1.45 -10.54 12.95
N ASN A 73 1.77 -11.76 13.37
CA ASN A 73 2.41 -12.04 14.64
C ASN A 73 3.80 -12.67 14.47
N THR A 74 4.76 -12.22 15.27
CA THR A 74 6.03 -12.93 15.54
C THR A 74 6.15 -13.19 17.03
N LYS A 75 6.48 -14.42 17.39
CA LYS A 75 6.68 -14.79 18.82
C LYS A 75 8.01 -14.29 19.38
N ALA A 76 8.88 -13.72 18.55
CA ALA A 76 10.19 -13.26 18.97
C ALA A 76 10.13 -11.80 19.45
N ASN A 77 10.39 -11.58 20.74
CA ASN A 77 10.65 -10.24 21.28
C ASN A 77 12.16 -9.99 21.24
N THR A 78 12.64 -9.23 20.26
CA THR A 78 14.07 -8.94 20.05
C THR A 78 14.31 -7.46 19.85
N ALA A 79 15.49 -6.99 20.27
CA ALA A 79 15.94 -5.63 19.98
C ALA A 79 16.23 -5.43 18.47
N THR A 80 16.52 -6.52 17.74
CA THR A 80 16.67 -6.48 16.29
C THR A 80 15.31 -6.49 15.65
N GLY A 81 15.01 -5.50 14.80
CA GLY A 81 13.73 -5.38 14.10
C GLY A 81 13.36 -6.63 13.30
N ARG A 82 12.09 -7.01 13.36
CA ARG A 82 11.49 -8.07 12.55
C ARG A 82 10.43 -7.47 11.65
N SER A 83 10.65 -7.57 10.35
CA SER A 83 9.70 -7.07 9.36
C SER A 83 8.49 -7.99 9.26
N HIS A 84 7.31 -7.42 9.41
CA HIS A 84 6.02 -8.06 9.14
C HIS A 84 5.58 -7.85 7.70
N PHE A 85 5.88 -6.67 7.14
CA PHE A 85 5.68 -6.36 5.74
C PHE A 85 6.99 -5.82 5.15
N VAL A 86 7.34 -6.28 3.96
CA VAL A 86 8.49 -5.78 3.19
C VAL A 86 7.96 -5.37 1.83
N PHE A 87 8.17 -4.11 1.48
CA PHE A 87 7.77 -3.55 0.19
C PHE A 87 8.96 -3.56 -0.76
N ASN A 88 8.82 -4.29 -1.85
CA ASN A 88 9.85 -4.42 -2.88
C ASN A 88 9.31 -3.92 -4.23
N ASN A 89 10.20 -3.37 -5.04
CA ASN A 89 9.97 -3.09 -6.45
C ASN A 89 11.27 -3.37 -7.24
N SER A 90 11.37 -2.90 -8.48
CA SER A 90 12.57 -3.08 -9.31
C SER A 90 13.86 -2.49 -8.70
N ASN A 91 13.75 -1.57 -7.74
CA ASN A 91 14.88 -0.98 -7.02
C ASN A 91 15.26 -1.78 -5.76
N GLY A 92 14.65 -2.94 -5.51
CA GLY A 92 14.83 -3.75 -4.32
C GLY A 92 13.85 -3.41 -3.20
N SER A 93 14.25 -3.58 -1.94
CA SER A 93 13.43 -3.24 -0.77
C SER A 93 13.38 -1.74 -0.56
N VAL A 94 12.18 -1.17 -0.64
CA VAL A 94 11.93 0.27 -0.53
C VAL A 94 11.24 0.67 0.77
N GLY A 95 10.77 -0.29 1.55
CA GLY A 95 10.15 0.00 2.86
C GLY A 95 9.79 -1.24 3.64
N THR A 96 9.53 -1.04 4.94
CA THR A 96 9.09 -2.12 5.84
C THR A 96 8.14 -1.60 6.91
N ILE A 97 7.25 -2.49 7.39
CA ILE A 97 6.61 -2.35 8.70
C ILE A 97 7.21 -3.43 9.59
N GLN A 98 7.83 -3.03 10.70
CA GLN A 98 8.54 -3.95 11.57
C GLN A 98 8.32 -3.64 13.05
N THR A 99 8.53 -4.64 13.90
CA THR A 99 8.54 -4.47 15.35
C THR A 99 9.91 -4.78 15.94
N ALA A 100 10.31 -4.04 16.98
CA ALA A 100 11.49 -4.30 17.80
C ALA A 100 11.13 -4.00 19.24
N ASN A 101 11.28 -4.97 20.14
CA ASN A 101 10.81 -4.87 21.52
C ASN A 101 9.34 -4.39 21.57
N SER A 102 9.08 -3.24 22.19
CA SER A 102 7.74 -2.64 22.37
C SER A 102 7.39 -1.60 21.30
N ALA A 103 8.21 -1.45 20.24
CA ALA A 103 8.03 -0.43 19.23
C ALA A 103 7.64 -1.01 17.86
N THR A 104 6.77 -0.30 17.14
CA THR A 104 6.51 -0.49 15.72
C THR A 104 7.15 0.65 14.95
N SER A 105 7.81 0.34 13.82
CA SER A 105 8.37 1.33 12.90
C SER A 105 7.87 1.13 11.48
N TYR A 106 7.67 2.27 10.81
CA TYR A 106 7.30 2.38 9.39
C TYR A 106 8.49 2.99 8.67
N ASN A 107 9.24 2.17 7.95
CA ASN A 107 10.51 2.60 7.38
C ASN A 107 10.38 2.75 5.87
N THR A 108 11.00 3.80 5.34
CA THR A 108 11.28 3.99 3.92
C THR A 108 12.78 4.01 3.70
N SER A 109 13.24 3.58 2.53
CA SER A 109 14.66 3.62 2.17
C SER A 109 15.20 5.05 2.24
N SER A 110 16.31 5.23 2.96
CA SER A 110 16.95 6.55 3.12
C SER A 110 18.48 6.44 3.23
N ASP A 111 19.07 5.39 2.68
CA ASP A 111 20.53 5.25 2.63
C ASP A 111 21.14 6.35 1.76
N TYR A 112 22.25 6.96 2.23
CA TYR A 112 22.92 8.03 1.50
C TYR A 112 23.44 7.61 0.13
N ARG A 113 23.76 6.33 -0.04
CA ARG A 113 24.25 5.74 -1.30
C ARG A 113 23.17 5.71 -2.42
N LEU A 114 21.93 5.94 -2.05
CA LEU A 114 20.79 6.04 -2.97
C LEU A 114 20.47 7.49 -3.35
N LYS A 115 21.29 8.44 -2.89
CA LYS A 115 21.03 9.88 -3.03
C LYS A 115 22.19 10.57 -3.71
N GLU A 116 21.86 11.53 -4.56
CA GLU A 116 22.83 12.41 -5.22
C GLU A 116 22.33 13.86 -5.14
N ASN A 117 23.17 14.83 -5.50
CA ASN A 117 22.84 16.25 -5.55
C ASN A 117 22.25 16.78 -4.23
N VAL A 118 22.81 16.33 -3.11
CA VAL A 118 22.34 16.70 -1.78
C VAL A 118 22.63 18.18 -1.52
N ASP A 119 21.57 18.98 -1.36
CA ASP A 119 21.65 20.41 -1.05
C ASP A 119 21.08 20.66 0.35
N TYR A 120 21.86 21.39 1.18
CA TYR A 120 21.46 21.79 2.52
C TYR A 120 21.10 23.30 2.58
N ASP A 121 21.35 24.06 1.52
CA ASP A 121 21.14 25.52 1.47
C ASP A 121 19.95 25.87 0.58
N TRP A 122 18.75 25.63 1.09
CA TRP A 122 17.49 25.92 0.41
C TRP A 122 16.50 26.64 1.32
N ASP A 123 15.68 27.54 0.79
CA ASP A 123 14.71 28.38 1.53
C ASP A 123 13.44 27.58 1.88
N ALA A 124 13.42 27.05 3.10
CA ALA A 124 12.29 26.29 3.61
C ALA A 124 11.15 27.21 4.10
N THR A 125 11.48 28.31 4.74
CA THR A 125 10.49 29.22 5.32
C THR A 125 9.55 29.79 4.27
N THR A 126 10.06 30.24 3.13
CA THR A 126 9.24 30.76 2.04
C THR A 126 8.36 29.66 1.44
N ARG A 127 8.88 28.44 1.30
CA ARG A 127 8.13 27.28 0.80
C ARG A 127 7.01 26.88 1.78
N LEU A 128 7.33 26.79 3.08
CA LEU A 128 6.36 26.44 4.12
C LEU A 128 5.17 27.40 4.18
N LYS A 129 5.43 28.70 4.08
CA LYS A 129 4.38 29.74 4.15
C LYS A 129 3.33 29.65 3.05
N GLN A 130 3.59 28.93 1.98
CA GLN A 130 2.65 28.70 0.89
C GLN A 130 1.68 27.54 1.17
N LEU A 131 2.01 26.65 2.10
CA LEU A 131 1.09 25.60 2.53
C LEU A 131 -0.11 26.22 3.25
N LYS A 132 -1.29 25.62 3.02
CA LYS A 132 -2.56 26.09 3.57
C LYS A 132 -3.18 25.01 4.48
N PRO A 133 -2.78 24.94 5.76
CA PRO A 133 -3.48 24.08 6.71
C PRO A 133 -4.97 24.47 6.78
N ALA A 134 -5.84 23.49 6.72
CA ALA A 134 -7.28 23.70 6.73
C ALA A 134 -7.94 22.84 7.79
N ARG A 135 -9.04 23.32 8.32
CA ARG A 135 -9.95 22.55 9.18
C ARG A 135 -11.20 22.20 8.38
N PHE A 136 -11.57 20.92 8.37
CA PHE A 136 -12.68 20.41 7.57
C PHE A 136 -13.31 19.17 8.23
N ASN A 137 -14.43 18.74 7.68
CA ASN A 137 -15.00 17.42 7.92
C ASN A 137 -15.11 16.64 6.61
N PHE A 138 -15.04 15.34 6.67
CA PHE A 138 -15.36 14.50 5.51
C PHE A 138 -16.87 14.50 5.27
N ILE A 139 -17.29 14.51 4.00
CA ILE A 139 -18.72 14.50 3.63
C ILE A 139 -19.46 13.31 4.25
N VAL A 140 -18.80 12.15 4.34
CA VAL A 140 -19.34 10.91 4.91
C VAL A 140 -19.31 10.89 6.44
N ASP A 141 -18.64 11.86 7.10
CA ASP A 141 -18.51 12.00 8.54
C ASP A 141 -18.60 13.49 8.90
N ALA A 142 -19.80 14.04 8.78
CA ALA A 142 -20.06 15.47 8.90
C ALA A 142 -19.86 16.02 10.33
N ASP A 143 -19.94 15.17 11.33
CA ASP A 143 -19.86 15.56 12.75
C ASP A 143 -18.41 15.58 13.27
N THR A 144 -17.46 14.99 12.55
CA THR A 144 -16.06 14.91 12.98
C THR A 144 -15.20 15.94 12.23
N THR A 145 -14.75 16.97 12.96
CA THR A 145 -13.83 17.99 12.41
C THR A 145 -12.37 17.54 12.57
N VAL A 146 -11.59 17.68 11.50
CA VAL A 146 -10.17 17.33 11.47
C VAL A 146 -9.34 18.46 10.87
N ASP A 147 -8.05 18.51 11.22
CA ASP A 147 -7.08 19.42 10.64
C ASP A 147 -6.23 18.67 9.60
N GLY A 148 -5.94 19.33 8.48
CA GLY A 148 -5.16 18.72 7.41
C GLY A 148 -4.91 19.65 6.24
N PHE A 149 -4.78 19.08 5.05
CA PHE A 149 -4.53 19.81 3.81
C PHE A 149 -5.44 19.30 2.70
N LEU A 150 -5.79 20.17 1.76
CA LEU A 150 -6.31 19.75 0.49
C LEU A 150 -5.14 19.27 -0.38
N ALA A 151 -5.18 18.01 -0.83
CA ALA A 151 -4.04 17.36 -1.48
C ALA A 151 -3.51 18.16 -2.69
N HIS A 152 -4.38 18.65 -3.57
CA HIS A 152 -3.97 19.43 -4.75
C HIS A 152 -3.31 20.78 -4.41
N GLU A 153 -3.66 21.41 -3.27
CA GLU A 153 -2.99 22.63 -2.81
C GLU A 153 -1.61 22.33 -2.24
N ALA A 154 -1.49 21.25 -1.46
CA ALA A 154 -0.19 20.78 -0.96
C ALA A 154 0.73 20.32 -2.10
N GLN A 155 0.18 19.66 -3.12
CA GLN A 155 0.94 19.17 -4.30
C GLN A 155 1.65 20.31 -5.05
N ALA A 156 1.05 21.48 -5.11
CA ALA A 156 1.66 22.63 -5.77
C ALA A 156 2.95 23.11 -5.08
N ILE A 157 3.12 22.81 -3.79
CA ILE A 157 4.24 23.29 -2.96
C ILE A 157 5.21 22.14 -2.63
N VAL A 158 4.69 20.95 -2.30
CA VAL A 158 5.45 19.77 -1.92
C VAL A 158 4.90 18.59 -2.73
N PRO A 159 5.20 18.48 -4.03
CA PRO A 159 4.63 17.47 -4.92
C PRO A 159 4.90 16.05 -4.45
N GLU A 160 6.04 15.82 -3.79
CA GLU A 160 6.43 14.52 -3.24
C GLU A 160 5.55 14.02 -2.08
N CYS A 161 4.70 14.87 -1.51
CA CYS A 161 3.77 14.46 -0.44
C CYS A 161 2.42 13.97 -0.97
N VAL A 162 2.14 14.07 -2.27
CA VAL A 162 0.82 13.77 -2.83
C VAL A 162 0.90 12.71 -3.92
N THR A 163 -0.04 11.79 -3.92
CA THR A 163 -0.26 10.82 -4.98
C THR A 163 -1.57 11.10 -5.71
N GLY A 164 -1.58 10.86 -7.02
CA GLY A 164 -2.71 11.17 -7.90
C GLY A 164 -2.73 12.63 -8.36
N ALA A 165 -3.58 12.93 -9.33
CA ALA A 165 -3.79 14.27 -9.85
C ALA A 165 -5.15 14.84 -9.40
N LYS A 166 -5.26 16.17 -9.37
CA LYS A 166 -6.55 16.83 -9.12
C LYS A 166 -7.53 16.44 -10.21
N ASP A 167 -8.76 16.10 -9.81
CA ASP A 167 -9.87 15.75 -10.70
C ASP A 167 -9.59 14.50 -11.59
N GLU A 168 -8.63 13.65 -11.18
CA GLU A 168 -8.31 12.41 -11.86
C GLU A 168 -9.48 11.43 -11.78
N VAL A 169 -9.71 10.69 -12.88
CA VAL A 169 -10.72 9.64 -12.95
C VAL A 169 -10.07 8.26 -13.11
N LYS A 170 -10.77 7.23 -12.68
CA LYS A 170 -10.32 5.85 -12.91
C LYS A 170 -10.44 5.52 -14.39
N VAL A 171 -9.40 4.87 -14.92
CA VAL A 171 -9.38 4.36 -16.29
C VAL A 171 -9.15 2.84 -16.29
N TRP A 172 -9.55 2.18 -17.36
CA TRP A 172 -9.29 0.76 -17.55
C TRP A 172 -7.79 0.53 -17.76
N GLN A 173 -7.24 -0.45 -17.04
CA GLN A 173 -5.82 -0.75 -17.04
C GLN A 173 -5.52 -1.97 -17.90
N ASN A 174 -4.26 -2.11 -18.32
CA ASN A 174 -3.79 -3.33 -18.95
C ASN A 174 -3.90 -4.52 -17.97
N GLY A 175 -4.43 -5.65 -18.45
CA GLY A 175 -4.64 -6.85 -17.65
C GLY A 175 -5.99 -6.91 -16.90
N GLU A 176 -6.84 -5.89 -17.03
CA GLU A 176 -8.23 -5.97 -16.56
C GLU A 176 -9.13 -6.60 -17.62
N GLU A 177 -10.18 -7.30 -17.20
CA GLU A 177 -11.23 -7.80 -18.09
C GLU A 177 -12.07 -6.62 -18.58
N LEU A 178 -11.97 -6.34 -19.88
CA LEU A 178 -12.63 -5.19 -20.49
C LEU A 178 -14.03 -5.55 -20.96
N PRO A 179 -15.05 -4.72 -20.67
CA PRO A 179 -16.37 -4.85 -21.29
C PRO A 179 -16.33 -4.69 -22.82
N ASP A 180 -17.36 -5.18 -23.51
CA ASP A 180 -17.48 -5.03 -24.95
C ASP A 180 -17.43 -3.56 -25.38
N GLY A 181 -16.55 -3.26 -26.33
CA GLY A 181 -16.37 -1.93 -26.88
C GLY A 181 -15.54 -0.96 -26.03
N VAL A 182 -14.96 -1.43 -24.93
CA VAL A 182 -14.09 -0.65 -24.04
C VAL A 182 -12.61 -0.97 -24.31
N SER A 183 -11.77 0.05 -24.26
CA SER A 183 -10.32 -0.06 -24.46
C SER A 183 -9.54 0.33 -23.19
N VAL A 184 -8.31 -0.15 -23.09
CA VAL A 184 -7.37 0.33 -22.05
C VAL A 184 -7.17 1.83 -22.21
N GLY A 185 -7.31 2.56 -21.10
CA GLY A 185 -7.26 4.03 -21.06
C GLY A 185 -8.61 4.72 -21.09
N ASP A 186 -9.69 4.03 -21.46
CA ASP A 186 -11.04 4.57 -21.37
C ASP A 186 -11.45 4.79 -19.91
N ASN A 187 -12.28 5.81 -19.66
CA ASN A 187 -12.77 6.11 -18.32
C ASN A 187 -13.67 4.98 -17.81
N LYS A 188 -13.49 4.61 -16.54
CA LYS A 188 -14.43 3.75 -15.84
C LYS A 188 -15.67 4.55 -15.45
N LEU A 189 -16.83 3.98 -15.71
CA LEU A 189 -18.12 4.58 -15.39
C LEU A 189 -18.79 3.82 -14.24
N ASP A 190 -19.58 4.53 -13.45
CA ASP A 190 -20.48 3.95 -12.47
C ASP A 190 -21.77 3.43 -13.14
N THR A 191 -22.70 2.91 -12.35
CA THR A 191 -23.98 2.38 -12.83
C THR A 191 -24.88 3.44 -13.47
N ASP A 192 -24.64 4.71 -13.18
CA ASP A 192 -25.41 5.85 -13.70
C ASP A 192 -24.73 6.49 -14.93
N GLY A 193 -23.58 5.95 -15.36
CA GLY A 193 -22.82 6.41 -16.51
C GLY A 193 -21.87 7.59 -16.21
N ASN A 194 -21.65 7.93 -14.94
CA ASN A 194 -20.71 8.98 -14.56
C ASN A 194 -19.29 8.41 -14.41
N THR A 195 -18.29 9.24 -14.65
CA THR A 195 -16.90 8.85 -14.44
C THR A 195 -16.61 8.60 -12.95
N ILE A 196 -15.89 7.53 -12.64
CA ILE A 196 -15.51 7.19 -11.27
C ILE A 196 -14.29 8.01 -10.88
N PRO A 197 -14.37 8.88 -9.83
CA PRO A 197 -13.24 9.66 -9.38
C PRO A 197 -12.09 8.77 -8.87
N LYS A 198 -10.85 9.18 -9.15
CA LYS A 198 -9.64 8.64 -8.53
C LYS A 198 -9.13 9.66 -7.53
N MET A 199 -9.34 9.37 -6.25
CA MET A 199 -9.04 10.31 -5.18
C MET A 199 -7.53 10.47 -4.98
N GLN A 200 -7.10 11.71 -4.67
CA GLN A 200 -5.72 11.98 -4.27
C GLN A 200 -5.47 11.49 -2.85
N GLY A 201 -4.22 11.08 -2.58
CA GLY A 201 -3.73 10.78 -1.24
C GLY A 201 -2.63 11.76 -0.83
N ILE A 202 -2.45 11.98 0.48
CA ILE A 202 -1.38 12.80 1.03
C ILE A 202 -0.59 12.01 2.08
N ASP A 203 0.74 12.00 1.92
CA ASP A 203 1.71 11.51 2.91
C ASP A 203 2.30 12.70 3.66
N GLN A 204 1.74 13.02 4.81
CA GLN A 204 2.18 14.15 5.63
C GLN A 204 3.60 13.98 6.17
N SER A 205 4.15 12.77 6.22
CA SER A 205 5.53 12.53 6.66
C SER A 205 6.56 13.24 5.78
N LYS A 206 6.23 13.49 4.50
CA LYS A 206 7.07 14.24 3.56
C LYS A 206 7.19 15.73 3.88
N LEU A 207 6.33 16.25 4.75
CA LEU A 207 6.40 17.63 5.24
C LEU A 207 7.43 17.80 6.37
N VAL A 208 7.85 16.72 7.03
CA VAL A 208 8.78 16.76 8.17
C VAL A 208 10.12 17.45 7.84
N PRO A 209 10.83 17.15 6.73
CA PRO A 209 12.07 17.83 6.39
C PRO A 209 11.88 19.33 6.19
N LEU A 210 10.76 19.74 5.56
CA LEU A 210 10.41 21.14 5.36
C LEU A 210 10.18 21.85 6.71
N LEU A 211 9.45 21.22 7.63
CA LEU A 211 9.23 21.75 8.98
C LEU A 211 10.51 21.88 9.76
N VAL A 212 11.40 20.85 9.76
CA VAL A 212 12.68 20.88 10.47
C VAL A 212 13.57 22.01 9.94
N LYS A 213 13.75 22.13 8.62
CA LYS A 213 14.57 23.19 8.03
C LYS A 213 14.00 24.57 8.35
N THR A 214 12.66 24.76 8.29
CA THR A 214 12.02 26.03 8.67
C THR A 214 12.28 26.39 10.12
N ILE A 215 12.20 25.42 11.05
CA ILE A 215 12.51 25.67 12.46
C ILE A 215 13.98 26.12 12.62
N GLN A 216 14.92 25.47 11.93
CA GLN A 216 16.34 25.86 11.95
C GLN A 216 16.56 27.28 11.43
N GLU A 217 15.90 27.67 10.33
CA GLU A 217 15.96 29.03 9.79
C GLU A 217 15.36 30.06 10.75
N LEU A 218 14.24 29.76 11.40
CA LEU A 218 13.61 30.63 12.39
C LEU A 218 14.46 30.78 13.64
N GLU A 219 15.06 29.70 14.14
CA GLU A 219 15.98 29.71 15.28
C GLU A 219 17.21 30.60 15.00
N ALA A 220 17.83 30.44 13.83
CA ALA A 220 18.96 31.27 13.43
C ALA A 220 18.58 32.78 13.34
N ARG A 221 17.36 33.09 12.88
CA ARG A 221 16.87 34.49 12.82
C ARG A 221 16.60 35.05 14.21
N ILE A 222 16.06 34.24 15.14
CA ILE A 222 15.82 34.65 16.53
C ILE A 222 17.17 34.95 17.18
N THR A 223 18.15 34.04 17.09
CA THR A 223 19.49 34.23 17.63
C THR A 223 20.12 35.52 17.10
N ALA A 224 19.96 35.84 15.82
CA ALA A 224 20.49 37.09 15.25
C ALA A 224 19.75 38.37 15.72
N LEU A 225 18.57 38.25 16.28
CA LEU A 225 17.79 39.39 16.83
C LEU A 225 18.08 39.60 18.33
N GLU A 226 18.55 38.57 19.01
CA GLU A 226 18.86 38.60 20.46
C GLU A 226 20.33 39.01 20.74
N GLY A 227 21.21 38.93 19.76
CA GLY A 227 22.66 39.29 19.86
C GLY A 227 22.97 40.63 19.28
#